data_94efdef880a26e58b86cd225f3577d93
#
_entry.id   94efdef880a26e58b86cd225f3577d93
#
_cell.length_a   1.000
_cell.length_b   1.000
_cell.length_c   1.000
_cell.angle_alpha   90.00
_cell.angle_beta   90.00
_cell.angle_gamma   90.00
#
_symmetry.space_group_name_H-M   'P 1'
#
loop_
_entity.id
_entity.type
_entity.pdbx_description
1 polymer ?
#
loop_
_entity_poly.entity_id
_entity_poly.type
_entity_poly.pdbx_seq_one_letter_code
_entity_poly.pdbx_strand_id
1 'polypeptide(L)'
;MVRVESDEILMRRVRDGDAAAFDALLARHAEPVRRRLAAIVRDDHWADDLLQEAFLRLWQRAGQWSGSGSVSGWLRRIATNLALNHLRSQRRRPQRPLPGRADAEAGEADWLEDQSAFDPADLMEQAEMLERFRRSVDELPQAKREVLRLVHEEEMDIAAAAAELGIPEGTVKSRLHYSIKRIARQLGETE
;
A
#
# COMPACT_ATOMS: atom_id res chain seq x y z
N MET A 1 20.93 -4.03 -25.65
CA MET A 1 19.72 -3.51 -25.01
C MET A 1 19.31 -4.53 -23.95
N VAL A 2 19.52 -4.24 -22.68
CA VAL A 2 19.02 -5.08 -21.58
C VAL A 2 17.51 -4.92 -21.55
N ARG A 3 16.78 -5.98 -21.84
CA ARG A 3 15.31 -5.99 -21.78
C ARG A 3 14.94 -5.87 -20.31
N VAL A 4 14.37 -4.72 -19.90
CA VAL A 4 13.87 -4.55 -18.55
C VAL A 4 12.70 -5.51 -18.37
N GLU A 5 12.86 -6.53 -17.54
CA GLU A 5 11.79 -7.49 -17.24
C GLU A 5 10.63 -6.76 -16.55
N SER A 6 9.39 -7.13 -16.87
CA SER A 6 8.22 -6.57 -16.21
C SER A 6 8.11 -7.08 -14.77
N ASP A 7 7.42 -6.33 -13.92
CA ASP A 7 7.21 -6.70 -12.51
C ASP A 7 6.49 -8.04 -12.36
N GLU A 8 5.58 -8.36 -13.28
CA GLU A 8 4.85 -9.63 -13.29
C GLU A 8 5.78 -10.82 -13.58
N ILE A 9 6.80 -10.62 -14.43
CA ILE A 9 7.83 -11.65 -14.70
C ILE A 9 8.69 -11.83 -13.45
N LEU A 10 9.17 -10.72 -12.88
CA LEU A 10 9.97 -10.74 -11.66
C LEU A 10 9.19 -11.40 -10.51
N MET A 11 7.92 -11.08 -10.34
CA MET A 11 7.08 -11.63 -9.27
C MET A 11 6.88 -13.15 -9.41
N ARG A 12 6.74 -13.66 -10.63
CA ARG A 12 6.70 -15.11 -10.87
C ARG A 12 8.01 -15.79 -10.47
N ARG A 13 9.16 -15.19 -10.80
CA ARG A 13 10.47 -15.69 -10.39
C ARG A 13 10.66 -15.64 -8.87
N VAL A 14 10.19 -14.58 -8.20
CA VAL A 14 10.19 -14.49 -6.74
C VAL A 14 9.38 -15.62 -6.11
N ARG A 15 8.22 -15.94 -6.67
CA ARG A 15 7.40 -17.08 -6.24
C ARG A 15 8.15 -18.40 -6.34
N ASP A 16 9.01 -18.52 -7.35
CA ASP A 16 9.83 -19.71 -7.58
C ASP A 16 11.16 -19.68 -6.75
N GLY A 17 11.32 -18.69 -5.84
CA GLY A 17 12.45 -18.56 -4.91
C GLY A 17 13.67 -17.80 -5.46
N ASP A 18 13.53 -17.05 -6.55
CA ASP A 18 14.63 -16.32 -7.17
C ASP A 18 14.93 -15.00 -6.42
N ALA A 19 16.02 -15.00 -5.63
CA ALA A 19 16.47 -13.84 -4.88
C ALA A 19 16.88 -12.66 -5.80
N ALA A 20 17.45 -12.90 -6.98
CA ALA A 20 17.84 -11.82 -7.88
C ALA A 20 16.62 -11.07 -8.46
N ALA A 21 15.51 -11.79 -8.69
CA ALA A 21 14.25 -11.18 -9.09
C ALA A 21 13.65 -10.35 -7.94
N PHE A 22 13.79 -10.81 -6.69
CA PHE A 22 13.39 -10.04 -5.50
C PHE A 22 14.20 -8.75 -5.36
N ASP A 23 15.53 -8.82 -5.50
CA ASP A 23 16.40 -7.64 -5.45
C ASP A 23 16.05 -6.62 -6.54
N ALA A 24 15.67 -7.08 -7.72
CA ALA A 24 15.22 -6.21 -8.80
C ALA A 24 13.89 -5.51 -8.47
N LEU A 25 12.93 -6.19 -7.85
CA LEU A 25 11.69 -5.58 -7.37
C LEU A 25 11.96 -4.61 -6.22
N LEU A 26 12.83 -4.97 -5.29
CA LEU A 26 13.24 -4.10 -4.18
C LEU A 26 13.85 -2.81 -4.72
N ALA A 27 14.84 -2.90 -5.61
CA ALA A 27 15.49 -1.73 -6.20
C ALA A 27 14.51 -0.80 -6.93
N ARG A 28 13.46 -1.35 -7.54
CA ARG A 28 12.46 -0.59 -8.31
C ARG A 28 11.42 0.08 -7.43
N HIS A 29 10.99 -0.59 -6.37
CA HIS A 29 9.82 -0.17 -5.59
C HIS A 29 10.13 0.34 -4.18
N ALA A 30 11.35 0.18 -3.65
CA ALA A 30 11.67 0.56 -2.28
C ALA A 30 11.41 2.05 -2.01
N GLU A 31 11.91 2.93 -2.86
CA GLU A 31 11.80 4.38 -2.65
C GLU A 31 10.35 4.90 -2.74
N PRO A 32 9.52 4.52 -3.73
CA PRO A 32 8.11 4.89 -3.75
C PRO A 32 7.32 4.38 -2.53
N VAL A 33 7.59 3.14 -2.10
CA VAL A 33 6.92 2.54 -0.94
C VAL A 33 7.37 3.23 0.36
N ARG A 34 8.67 3.49 0.53
CA ARG A 34 9.23 4.22 1.68
C ARG A 34 8.58 5.59 1.84
N ARG A 35 8.53 6.38 0.74
CA ARG A 35 7.89 7.71 0.77
C ARG A 35 6.43 7.64 1.19
N ARG A 36 5.69 6.63 0.73
CA ARG A 36 4.30 6.43 1.13
C ARG A 36 4.19 6.08 2.62
N LEU A 37 5.03 5.18 3.12
CA LEU A 37 5.08 4.82 4.53
C LEU A 37 5.39 6.03 5.39
N ALA A 38 6.43 6.81 5.06
CA ALA A 38 6.82 8.02 5.77
C ALA A 38 5.68 9.06 5.82
N ALA A 39 4.93 9.21 4.72
CA ALA A 39 3.78 10.10 4.67
C ALA A 39 2.64 9.67 5.62
N ILE A 40 2.46 8.35 5.84
CA ILE A 40 1.42 7.81 6.72
C ILE A 40 1.86 7.85 8.19
N VAL A 41 3.05 7.31 8.50
CA VAL A 41 3.51 7.17 9.89
C VAL A 41 4.16 8.43 10.43
N ARG A 42 4.62 9.34 9.56
CA ARG A 42 5.29 10.61 9.87
C ARG A 42 6.55 10.44 10.73
N ASP A 43 7.25 9.34 10.52
CA ASP A 43 8.47 8.95 11.19
C ASP A 43 9.32 8.12 10.22
N ASP A 44 10.52 8.61 9.91
CA ASP A 44 11.42 7.97 8.93
C ASP A 44 11.95 6.62 9.40
N HIS A 45 12.20 6.48 10.71
CA HIS A 45 12.71 5.23 11.28
C HIS A 45 11.64 4.12 11.15
N TRP A 46 10.40 4.43 11.56
CA TRP A 46 9.29 3.49 11.37
C TRP A 46 8.98 3.22 9.90
N ALA A 47 9.18 4.20 9.02
CA ALA A 47 9.00 3.99 7.58
C ALA A 47 10.01 2.97 7.03
N ASP A 48 11.26 2.99 7.49
CA ASP A 48 12.30 2.06 7.09
C ASP A 48 12.02 0.64 7.61
N ASP A 49 11.59 0.49 8.87
CA ASP A 49 11.22 -0.80 9.46
C ASP A 49 10.01 -1.42 8.74
N LEU A 50 8.97 -0.62 8.50
CA LEU A 50 7.78 -1.06 7.79
C LEU A 50 8.05 -1.37 6.30
N LEU A 51 9.04 -0.72 5.69
CA LEU A 51 9.49 -1.04 4.35
C LEU A 51 10.08 -2.44 4.29
N GLN A 52 11.00 -2.75 5.22
CA GLN A 52 11.60 -4.09 5.32
C GLN A 52 10.51 -5.15 5.51
N GLU A 53 9.58 -4.91 6.42
CA GLU A 53 8.45 -5.82 6.67
C GLU A 53 7.55 -5.99 5.44
N ALA A 54 7.29 -4.93 4.68
CA ALA A 54 6.49 -5.01 3.46
C ALA A 54 7.13 -5.91 2.40
N PHE A 55 8.45 -5.81 2.21
CA PHE A 55 9.18 -6.65 1.26
C PHE A 55 9.35 -8.09 1.76
N LEU A 56 9.52 -8.29 3.07
CA LEU A 56 9.52 -9.63 3.65
C LEU A 56 8.17 -10.32 3.40
N ARG A 57 7.06 -9.63 3.60
CA ARG A 57 5.72 -10.16 3.29
C ARG A 57 5.51 -10.39 1.80
N LEU A 58 6.06 -9.54 0.94
CA LEU A 58 6.02 -9.78 -0.50
C LEU A 58 6.70 -11.11 -0.82
N TRP A 59 7.91 -11.36 -0.29
CA TRP A 59 8.62 -12.61 -0.48
C TRP A 59 7.83 -13.83 0.02
N GLN A 60 7.38 -13.78 1.27
CA GLN A 60 6.65 -14.88 1.91
C GLN A 60 5.32 -15.20 1.22
N ARG A 61 4.65 -14.19 0.68
CA ARG A 61 3.32 -14.30 0.08
C ARG A 61 3.31 -14.22 -1.44
N ALA A 62 4.46 -14.33 -2.08
CA ALA A 62 4.57 -14.30 -3.53
C ALA A 62 3.66 -15.31 -4.23
N GLY A 63 3.48 -16.50 -3.61
CA GLY A 63 2.56 -17.53 -4.10
C GLY A 63 1.08 -17.16 -4.03
N GLN A 64 0.70 -16.16 -3.23
CA GLN A 64 -0.69 -15.70 -3.10
C GLN A 64 -1.04 -14.63 -4.15
N TRP A 65 -0.06 -14.08 -4.85
CA TRP A 65 -0.32 -13.12 -5.90
C TRP A 65 -0.95 -13.82 -7.11
N SER A 66 -2.20 -13.45 -7.41
CA SER A 66 -3.02 -14.10 -8.43
C SER A 66 -2.66 -13.72 -9.87
N GLY A 67 -1.74 -12.78 -10.06
CA GLY A 67 -1.45 -12.20 -11.37
C GLY A 67 -2.48 -11.17 -11.83
N SER A 68 -3.51 -10.88 -11.04
CA SER A 68 -4.47 -9.82 -11.29
C SER A 68 -4.04 -8.52 -10.63
N GLY A 69 -3.99 -7.43 -11.40
CA GLY A 69 -3.50 -6.12 -10.92
C GLY A 69 -1.97 -6.01 -10.94
N SER A 70 -1.47 -4.79 -10.72
CA SER A 70 -0.04 -4.52 -10.72
C SER A 70 0.65 -5.01 -9.45
N VAL A 71 1.89 -5.46 -9.56
CA VAL A 71 2.74 -5.85 -8.41
C VAL A 71 2.94 -4.66 -7.47
N SER A 72 3.15 -3.47 -8.03
CA SER A 72 3.29 -2.23 -7.27
C SER A 72 2.03 -1.88 -6.48
N GLY A 73 0.84 -2.09 -7.06
CA GLY A 73 -0.44 -1.90 -6.38
C GLY A 73 -0.61 -2.87 -5.20
N TRP A 74 -0.23 -4.14 -5.40
CA TRP A 74 -0.26 -5.14 -4.34
C TRP A 74 0.73 -4.83 -3.21
N LEU A 75 1.96 -4.45 -3.53
CA LEU A 75 2.96 -4.03 -2.55
C LEU A 75 2.54 -2.78 -1.77
N ARG A 76 1.99 -1.78 -2.45
CA ARG A 76 1.42 -0.59 -1.78
C ARG A 76 0.30 -0.93 -0.80
N ARG A 77 -0.53 -1.89 -1.13
CA ARG A 77 -1.59 -2.38 -0.23
C ARG A 77 -1.01 -3.02 1.03
N ILE A 78 0.01 -3.88 0.88
CA ILE A 78 0.74 -4.46 2.02
C ILE A 78 1.31 -3.34 2.90
N ALA A 79 2.05 -2.40 2.32
CA ALA A 79 2.68 -1.30 3.03
C ALA A 79 1.67 -0.39 3.77
N THR A 80 0.56 -0.05 3.11
CA THR A 80 -0.47 0.79 3.73
C THR A 80 -1.12 0.08 4.93
N ASN A 81 -1.43 -1.20 4.81
CA ASN A 81 -2.00 -1.98 5.92
C ASN A 81 -1.04 -2.07 7.10
N LEU A 82 0.26 -2.27 6.84
CA LEU A 82 1.29 -2.25 7.89
C LEU A 82 1.34 -0.91 8.62
N ALA A 83 1.37 0.20 7.88
CA ALA A 83 1.39 1.53 8.46
C ALA A 83 0.15 1.83 9.31
N LEU A 84 -1.04 1.47 8.84
CA LEU A 84 -2.28 1.66 9.59
C LEU A 84 -2.32 0.81 10.86
N ASN A 85 -1.89 -0.45 10.79
CA ASN A 85 -1.80 -1.33 11.96
C ASN A 85 -0.80 -0.79 12.99
N HIS A 86 0.36 -0.29 12.53
CA HIS A 86 1.33 0.36 13.39
C HIS A 86 0.71 1.56 14.15
N LEU A 87 0.01 2.46 13.45
CA LEU A 87 -0.65 3.61 14.07
C LEU A 87 -1.76 3.19 15.06
N ARG A 88 -2.52 2.13 14.75
CA ARG A 88 -3.53 1.59 15.66
C ARG A 88 -2.89 1.02 16.94
N SER A 89 -1.80 0.27 16.81
CA SER A 89 -1.08 -0.29 17.96
C SER A 89 -0.50 0.80 18.87
N GLN A 90 0.04 1.86 18.30
CA GLN A 90 0.51 3.01 19.07
C GLN A 90 -0.61 3.70 19.85
N ARG A 91 -1.79 3.85 19.26
CA ARG A 91 -2.96 4.44 19.95
C ARG A 91 -3.49 3.57 21.10
N ARG A 92 -3.36 2.24 20.99
CA ARG A 92 -3.80 1.27 22.01
C ARG A 92 -2.81 1.13 23.18
N ARG A 93 -1.55 1.55 23.04
CA ARG A 93 -0.58 1.55 24.16
C ARG A 93 -0.90 2.70 25.09
N PRO A 94 -1.34 2.47 26.35
CA PRO A 94 -1.44 3.52 27.34
C PRO A 94 -0.02 4.07 27.57
N GLN A 95 0.12 5.40 27.51
CA GLN A 95 1.33 6.09 27.94
C GLN A 95 1.53 5.85 29.44
N ARG A 96 2.21 4.79 29.81
CA ARG A 96 2.69 4.59 31.16
C ARG A 96 4.17 4.26 31.08
N PRO A 97 5.07 5.20 31.43
CA PRO A 97 6.47 4.88 31.63
C PRO A 97 6.56 4.05 32.91
N LEU A 98 6.81 2.76 32.80
CA LEU A 98 7.33 1.97 33.92
C LEU A 98 8.85 2.10 33.90
N PRO A 99 9.48 2.59 34.98
CA PRO A 99 10.91 2.58 35.10
C PRO A 99 11.39 1.15 35.35
N GLY A 100 12.31 0.69 34.52
CA GLY A 100 13.15 -0.47 34.80
C GLY A 100 12.60 -1.81 34.31
N ARG A 101 12.83 -2.09 33.05
CA ARG A 101 13.30 -3.41 32.62
C ARG A 101 13.99 -3.25 31.29
N ALA A 102 15.30 -3.10 31.36
CA ALA A 102 16.20 -3.48 30.30
C ALA A 102 16.08 -5.01 30.15
N ASP A 103 16.24 -5.48 28.91
CA ASP A 103 16.45 -6.87 28.57
C ASP A 103 15.31 -7.84 28.89
N ALA A 104 14.35 -7.87 27.96
CA ALA A 104 13.63 -9.11 27.71
C ALA A 104 13.41 -9.20 26.19
N GLU A 105 14.12 -10.13 25.61
CA GLU A 105 13.90 -10.81 24.35
C GLU A 105 12.48 -10.57 23.85
N ALA A 106 12.32 -9.66 22.88
CA ALA A 106 11.13 -9.63 22.07
C ALA A 106 11.18 -10.92 21.25
N GLY A 107 10.54 -11.94 21.80
CA GLY A 107 10.48 -13.26 21.21
C GLY A 107 9.90 -13.16 19.80
N GLU A 108 10.55 -13.84 18.88
CA GLU A 108 10.14 -14.07 17.50
C GLU A 108 8.72 -14.67 17.36
N ALA A 109 8.01 -14.91 18.47
CA ALA A 109 6.73 -15.57 18.52
C ALA A 109 5.52 -14.64 18.44
N ASP A 110 5.62 -13.37 18.87
CA ASP A 110 4.47 -12.48 19.03
C ASP A 110 3.92 -11.92 17.69
N TRP A 111 4.73 -11.94 16.62
CA TRP A 111 4.29 -11.55 15.29
C TRP A 111 3.74 -12.71 14.45
N LEU A 112 4.06 -13.96 14.82
CA LEU A 112 3.49 -15.18 14.21
C LEU A 112 2.07 -15.46 14.71
N GLU A 113 1.77 -15.10 15.95
CA GLU A 113 0.43 -15.24 16.52
C GLU A 113 -0.57 -14.22 15.98
N ASP A 114 -0.12 -13.05 15.49
CA ASP A 114 -1.00 -12.06 14.86
C ASP A 114 -1.48 -12.45 13.44
N GLN A 115 -1.11 -13.64 12.94
CA GLN A 115 -1.78 -14.27 11.80
C GLN A 115 -3.16 -14.85 12.15
N SER A 116 -3.47 -15.04 13.44
CA SER A 116 -4.77 -15.50 13.92
C SER A 116 -5.61 -14.40 14.57
N ALA A 117 -5.03 -13.23 14.85
CA ALA A 117 -5.74 -12.09 15.40
C ALA A 117 -6.25 -11.13 14.30
N PHE A 118 -6.67 -11.65 13.17
CA PHE A 118 -7.72 -10.98 12.43
C PHE A 118 -9.00 -11.25 13.22
N ASP A 119 -9.36 -10.33 14.10
CA ASP A 119 -10.72 -10.33 14.63
C ASP A 119 -11.67 -10.42 13.42
N PRO A 120 -12.55 -11.43 13.35
CA PRO A 120 -13.53 -11.52 12.28
C PRO A 120 -14.31 -10.22 12.08
N ALA A 121 -14.49 -9.43 13.14
CA ALA A 121 -15.08 -8.10 13.11
C ALA A 121 -14.19 -7.10 12.35
N ASP A 122 -12.86 -7.12 12.56
CA ASP A 122 -11.91 -6.25 11.83
C ASP A 122 -11.87 -6.61 10.33
N LEU A 123 -11.96 -7.90 9.99
CA LEU A 123 -12.04 -8.35 8.59
C LEU A 123 -13.34 -7.90 7.92
N MET A 124 -14.44 -7.97 8.66
CA MET A 124 -15.75 -7.54 8.18
C MET A 124 -15.78 -6.03 7.99
N GLU A 125 -15.25 -5.26 8.93
CA GLU A 125 -15.11 -3.80 8.82
C GLU A 125 -14.21 -3.38 7.65
N GLN A 126 -13.08 -4.09 7.44
CA GLN A 126 -12.21 -3.85 6.29
C GLN A 126 -12.88 -4.22 4.96
N ALA A 127 -13.63 -5.32 4.91
CA ALA A 127 -14.39 -5.72 3.73
C ALA A 127 -15.49 -4.71 3.40
N GLU A 128 -16.23 -4.23 4.41
CA GLU A 128 -17.23 -3.18 4.26
C GLU A 128 -16.61 -1.86 3.82
N MET A 129 -15.48 -1.46 4.39
CA MET A 129 -14.76 -0.26 3.99
C MET A 129 -14.28 -0.35 2.54
N LEU A 130 -13.73 -1.51 2.14
CA LEU A 130 -13.29 -1.75 0.76
C LEU A 130 -14.47 -1.71 -0.22
N GLU A 131 -15.61 -2.29 0.17
CA GLU A 131 -16.81 -2.28 -0.65
C GLU A 131 -17.40 -0.87 -0.77
N ARG A 132 -17.40 -0.09 0.33
CA ARG A 132 -17.78 1.34 0.31
C ARG A 132 -16.84 2.14 -0.59
N PHE A 133 -15.54 1.89 -0.51
CA PHE A 133 -14.55 2.53 -1.39
C PHE A 133 -14.82 2.19 -2.86
N ARG A 134 -15.02 0.91 -3.20
CA ARG A 134 -15.35 0.49 -4.58
C ARG A 134 -16.58 1.19 -5.10
N ARG A 135 -17.67 1.19 -4.35
CA ARG A 135 -18.90 1.92 -4.72
C ARG A 135 -18.65 3.40 -4.94
N SER A 136 -17.86 4.03 -4.06
CA SER A 136 -17.50 5.45 -4.20
C SER A 136 -16.74 5.73 -5.50
N VAL A 137 -15.88 4.81 -5.93
CA VAL A 137 -15.15 4.90 -7.20
C VAL A 137 -16.10 4.67 -8.37
N ASP A 138 -16.99 3.68 -8.30
CA ASP A 138 -17.96 3.36 -9.36
C ASP A 138 -18.97 4.47 -9.60
N GLU A 139 -19.33 5.23 -8.56
CA GLU A 139 -20.19 6.41 -8.65
C GLU A 139 -19.51 7.65 -9.22
N LEU A 140 -18.18 7.62 -9.45
CA LEU A 140 -17.50 8.71 -10.13
C LEU A 140 -17.89 8.76 -11.61
N PRO A 141 -18.05 9.95 -12.20
CA PRO A 141 -18.15 10.10 -13.64
C PRO A 141 -16.98 9.43 -14.35
N GLN A 142 -17.23 8.78 -15.49
CA GLN A 142 -16.24 8.02 -16.26
C GLN A 142 -14.91 8.79 -16.43
N ALA A 143 -14.98 10.06 -16.81
CA ALA A 143 -13.80 10.91 -17.04
C ALA A 143 -12.95 11.13 -15.77
N LYS A 144 -13.52 11.02 -14.57
CA LYS A 144 -12.80 11.11 -13.29
C LYS A 144 -12.24 9.77 -12.88
N ARG A 145 -12.98 8.69 -13.10
CA ARG A 145 -12.57 7.31 -12.83
C ARG A 145 -11.35 6.94 -13.68
N GLU A 146 -11.36 7.36 -14.95
CA GLU A 146 -10.26 7.11 -15.88
C GLU A 146 -8.96 7.81 -15.45
N VAL A 147 -9.04 9.07 -15.01
CA VAL A 147 -7.89 9.77 -14.41
C VAL A 147 -7.38 9.04 -13.17
N LEU A 148 -8.28 8.57 -12.30
CA LEU A 148 -7.93 7.85 -11.09
C LEU A 148 -7.22 6.54 -11.42
N ARG A 149 -7.70 5.80 -12.41
CA ARG A 149 -7.11 4.56 -12.93
C ARG A 149 -5.69 4.80 -13.44
N LEU A 150 -5.49 5.74 -14.37
CA LEU A 150 -4.18 6.00 -14.97
C LEU A 150 -3.15 6.44 -13.92
N VAL A 151 -3.52 7.31 -13.00
CA VAL A 151 -2.58 7.84 -12.00
C VAL A 151 -2.35 6.87 -10.84
N HIS A 152 -3.37 6.14 -10.37
CA HIS A 152 -3.25 5.30 -9.17
C HIS A 152 -3.11 3.81 -9.44
N GLU A 153 -3.67 3.29 -10.52
CA GLU A 153 -3.54 1.86 -10.86
C GLU A 153 -2.39 1.62 -11.83
N GLU A 154 -2.25 2.47 -12.85
CA GLU A 154 -1.19 2.37 -13.86
C GLU A 154 0.05 3.21 -13.52
N GLU A 155 0.02 3.96 -12.40
CA GLU A 155 1.14 4.74 -11.86
C GLU A 155 1.70 5.80 -12.83
N MET A 156 0.88 6.25 -13.76
CA MET A 156 1.29 7.31 -14.68
C MET A 156 1.48 8.62 -13.92
N ASP A 157 2.52 9.36 -14.28
CA ASP A 157 2.62 10.74 -13.85
C ASP A 157 1.53 11.61 -14.52
N ILE A 158 1.33 12.81 -13.99
CA ILE A 158 0.25 13.70 -14.46
C ILE A 158 0.42 14.10 -15.92
N ALA A 159 1.68 14.26 -16.39
CA ALA A 159 1.95 14.64 -17.77
C ALA A 159 1.64 13.47 -18.72
N ALA A 160 2.03 12.22 -18.35
CA ALA A 160 1.72 11.02 -19.12
C ALA A 160 0.20 10.77 -19.18
N ALA A 161 -0.50 10.87 -18.04
CA ALA A 161 -1.96 10.73 -17.99
C ALA A 161 -2.67 11.83 -18.80
N ALA A 162 -2.16 13.05 -18.82
CA ALA A 162 -2.70 14.15 -19.63
C ALA A 162 -2.53 13.88 -21.13
N ALA A 163 -1.36 13.38 -21.55
CA ALA A 163 -1.08 13.00 -22.92
C ALA A 163 -1.98 11.84 -23.38
N GLU A 164 -2.14 10.79 -22.57
CA GLU A 164 -2.97 9.64 -22.85
C GLU A 164 -4.44 10.01 -23.03
N LEU A 165 -4.95 10.91 -22.17
CA LEU A 165 -6.35 11.36 -22.21
C LEU A 165 -6.60 12.52 -23.17
N GLY A 166 -5.56 13.11 -23.78
CA GLY A 166 -5.68 14.26 -24.65
C GLY A 166 -6.25 15.50 -23.95
N ILE A 167 -5.97 15.72 -22.66
CA ILE A 167 -6.47 16.82 -21.84
C ILE A 167 -5.31 17.58 -21.16
N PRO A 168 -5.49 18.86 -20.80
CA PRO A 168 -4.47 19.61 -20.07
C PRO A 168 -4.14 18.97 -18.70
N GLU A 169 -2.87 19.04 -18.26
CA GLU A 169 -2.45 18.58 -16.93
C GLU A 169 -3.27 19.19 -15.78
N GLY A 170 -3.63 20.49 -15.90
CA GLY A 170 -4.50 21.15 -14.93
C GLY A 170 -5.86 20.48 -14.79
N THR A 171 -6.38 19.91 -15.89
CA THR A 171 -7.64 19.16 -15.89
C THR A 171 -7.45 17.80 -15.20
N VAL A 172 -6.31 17.12 -15.41
CA VAL A 172 -5.98 15.88 -14.69
C VAL A 172 -5.91 16.16 -13.19
N LYS A 173 -5.13 17.18 -12.77
CA LYS A 173 -4.99 17.59 -11.36
C LYS A 173 -6.34 17.90 -10.71
N SER A 174 -7.19 18.69 -11.39
CA SER A 174 -8.51 19.04 -10.85
C SER A 174 -9.44 17.83 -10.75
N ARG A 175 -9.51 16.97 -11.77
CA ARG A 175 -10.31 15.75 -11.73
C ARG A 175 -9.85 14.81 -10.62
N LEU A 176 -8.55 14.63 -10.43
CA LEU A 176 -7.97 13.82 -9.38
C LEU A 176 -8.34 14.38 -7.99
N HIS A 177 -8.13 15.68 -7.77
CA HIS A 177 -8.46 16.36 -6.52
C HIS A 177 -9.93 16.18 -6.14
N TYR A 178 -10.85 16.47 -7.07
CA TYR A 178 -12.28 16.32 -6.81
C TYR A 178 -12.72 14.86 -6.61
N SER A 179 -12.07 13.90 -7.28
CA SER A 179 -12.34 12.48 -7.08
C SER A 179 -11.97 12.04 -5.67
N ILE A 180 -10.75 12.38 -5.23
CA ILE A 180 -10.27 12.06 -3.89
C ILE A 180 -11.15 12.69 -2.81
N LYS A 181 -11.47 14.00 -2.96
CA LYS A 181 -12.34 14.71 -2.01
C LYS A 181 -13.74 14.11 -1.93
N ARG A 182 -14.31 13.67 -3.06
CA ARG A 182 -15.63 13.02 -3.09
C ARG A 182 -15.60 11.66 -2.39
N ILE A 183 -14.58 10.82 -2.69
CA ILE A 183 -14.40 9.52 -2.06
C ILE A 183 -14.22 9.66 -0.55
N ALA A 184 -13.33 10.56 -0.10
CA ALA A 184 -13.09 10.81 1.32
C ALA A 184 -14.38 11.20 2.06
N ARG A 185 -15.18 12.09 1.46
CA ARG A 185 -16.47 12.49 2.06
C ARG A 185 -17.47 11.33 2.15
N GLN A 186 -17.52 10.44 1.17
CA GLN A 186 -18.40 9.27 1.18
C GLN A 186 -17.95 8.20 2.20
N LEU A 187 -16.65 8.12 2.46
CA LEU A 187 -16.09 7.22 3.47
C LEU A 187 -16.22 7.76 4.91
N GLY A 188 -16.66 9.00 5.09
CA GLY A 188 -16.82 9.63 6.42
C GLY A 188 -15.52 10.18 7.00
N GLU A 189 -14.49 10.37 6.20
CA GLU A 189 -13.32 11.18 6.54
C GLU A 189 -13.72 12.65 6.45
N THR A 190 -14.28 13.16 7.54
CA THR A 190 -14.52 14.60 7.73
C THR A 190 -13.21 15.27 8.10
N GLU A 191 -12.97 16.47 7.57
CA GLU A 191 -11.83 17.36 7.80
C GLU A 191 -11.32 17.40 9.24
#